data_6979bfa5f83c2ec0dc999ccdd1d0b1c2
#
_entry.id   6979bfa5f83c2ec0dc999ccdd1d0b1c2
#
_cell.length_a   1.000
_cell.length_b   1.000
_cell.length_c   1.000
_cell.angle_alpha   90.00
_cell.angle_beta   90.00
_cell.angle_gamma   90.00
#
_symmetry.space_group_name_H-M   'P 1'
#
loop_
_entity.id
_entity.type
_entity.pdbx_description
1 polymer ?
#
loop_
_entity_poly.entity_id
_entity_poly.type
_entity_poly.pdbx_seq_one_letter_code
_entity_poly.pdbx_strand_id
1 'polypeptide(L)'
;GEKGLKVESVEGAERRAEIAQLRCRDLDHVHIINANFNDLTLPDHTYDAVFVIGVIEYAQKFFSGAVSDEDAVVEILKLLKRALTEKGVIVIAIENRHGLKYWLGATEDHYGKPYVGLCDYWGQAGIKTYTKSEWEVMLGHAGVKKWHFQFPFPDYKLPQVVLDQNFIDHDEYAYSMLYRINSRDYLTPWQSGVNEFAIWKSLHRSGELKKFANSFLILAGTESVDFNDILPVDFIYFSGGSRKPEYRTITTKPKKKEVIQKKNIWPQNGTSENFNDQQSLDTSYISGSLLSTIWLEAILNPDPARYEALVRQYDRFIRNNIKNNPKVSLLDALPSNIVVDNAGEYHIIDQEWRSRSQLKPEFLLFRSFFWFANHNQDLLSSFFQINEISCILEFVEYGFKIISV
;
A
#
# COMPACT_ATOMS: atom_id res chain seq x y z
N GLY A 1 -18.90 7.40 -13.72
CA GLY A 1 -19.85 8.38 -14.14
C GLY A 1 -19.25 9.70 -14.58
N GLU A 2 -18.65 10.48 -13.71
CA GLU A 2 -18.10 11.82 -14.00
C GLU A 2 -17.06 11.84 -15.16
N LYS A 3 -16.43 10.72 -15.45
CA LYS A 3 -15.50 10.58 -16.60
C LYS A 3 -16.17 10.15 -17.90
N GLY A 4 -17.52 10.17 -17.98
CA GLY A 4 -18.28 9.81 -19.18
C GLY A 4 -18.40 8.30 -19.45
N LEU A 5 -17.98 7.44 -18.51
CA LEU A 5 -18.15 6.00 -18.64
C LEU A 5 -19.63 5.63 -18.39
N LYS A 6 -20.17 4.75 -19.22
CA LYS A 6 -21.49 4.13 -18.97
C LYS A 6 -21.36 3.21 -17.75
N VAL A 7 -22.19 3.43 -16.73
CA VAL A 7 -22.12 2.72 -15.44
C VAL A 7 -23.49 2.19 -15.07
N GLU A 8 -23.55 0.91 -14.75
CA GLU A 8 -24.68 0.29 -14.05
C GLU A 8 -24.20 -0.11 -12.64
N SER A 9 -24.86 0.41 -11.60
CA SER A 9 -24.52 0.16 -10.20
C SER A 9 -25.64 -0.58 -9.52
N VAL A 10 -25.35 -1.73 -8.94
CA VAL A 10 -26.32 -2.55 -8.21
C VAL A 10 -26.15 -2.28 -6.70
N GLU A 11 -27.24 -1.96 -6.04
CA GLU A 11 -27.30 -1.77 -4.58
C GLU A 11 -28.50 -2.52 -4.00
N GLY A 12 -28.23 -3.44 -3.05
CA GLY A 12 -29.26 -4.27 -2.44
C GLY A 12 -30.16 -3.56 -1.44
N ALA A 13 -29.71 -2.48 -0.83
CA ALA A 13 -30.48 -1.72 0.15
C ALA A 13 -31.23 -0.57 -0.53
N GLU A 14 -32.56 -0.61 -0.52
CA GLU A 14 -33.46 0.36 -1.16
C GLU A 14 -33.07 1.81 -0.86
N ARG A 15 -32.94 2.17 0.43
CA ARG A 15 -32.61 3.54 0.85
C ARG A 15 -31.24 4.01 0.32
N ARG A 16 -30.26 3.11 0.22
CA ARG A 16 -28.93 3.45 -0.33
C ARG A 16 -29.01 3.61 -1.84
N ALA A 17 -29.81 2.79 -2.52
CA ALA A 17 -30.06 2.90 -3.95
C ALA A 17 -30.72 4.25 -4.29
N GLU A 18 -31.75 4.68 -3.52
CA GLU A 18 -32.39 5.99 -3.67
C GLU A 18 -31.39 7.14 -3.49
N ILE A 19 -30.54 7.09 -2.45
CA ILE A 19 -29.50 8.12 -2.22
C ILE A 19 -28.51 8.16 -3.41
N ALA A 20 -28.07 6.99 -3.89
CA ALA A 20 -27.16 6.91 -5.04
C ALA A 20 -27.80 7.46 -6.30
N GLN A 21 -29.08 7.16 -6.54
CA GLN A 21 -29.84 7.68 -7.68
C GLN A 21 -29.98 9.20 -7.63
N LEU A 22 -30.35 9.76 -6.46
CA LEU A 22 -30.41 11.21 -6.25
C LEU A 22 -29.07 11.90 -6.49
N ARG A 23 -27.98 11.28 -6.04
CA ARG A 23 -26.61 11.80 -6.21
C ARG A 23 -26.14 11.76 -7.64
N CYS A 24 -26.57 10.79 -8.44
CA CYS A 24 -26.20 10.62 -9.85
C CYS A 24 -27.24 11.15 -10.84
N ARG A 25 -28.30 11.84 -10.39
CA ARG A 25 -29.44 12.27 -11.23
C ARG A 25 -29.06 13.12 -12.44
N ASP A 26 -27.93 13.84 -12.36
CA ASP A 26 -27.43 14.72 -13.43
C ASP A 26 -26.45 13.98 -14.38
N LEU A 27 -26.35 12.64 -14.27
CA LEU A 27 -25.46 11.79 -15.06
C LEU A 27 -26.28 10.76 -15.86
N ASP A 28 -26.72 11.12 -17.05
CA ASP A 28 -27.60 10.29 -17.92
C ASP A 28 -27.03 8.89 -18.26
N HIS A 29 -25.72 8.73 -18.13
CA HIS A 29 -24.99 7.48 -18.41
C HIS A 29 -24.74 6.62 -17.17
N VAL A 30 -25.33 6.97 -16.01
CA VAL A 30 -25.24 6.23 -14.75
C VAL A 30 -26.62 5.72 -14.36
N HIS A 31 -26.77 4.40 -14.27
CA HIS A 31 -28.01 3.74 -13.86
C HIS A 31 -27.82 3.02 -12.53
N ILE A 32 -28.70 3.30 -11.57
CA ILE A 32 -28.72 2.63 -10.27
C ILE A 32 -29.84 1.60 -10.27
N ILE A 33 -29.50 0.35 -10.00
CA ILE A 33 -30.39 -0.79 -9.95
C ILE A 33 -30.51 -1.24 -8.48
N ASN A 34 -31.71 -1.24 -7.93
CA ASN A 34 -31.97 -1.83 -6.62
C ASN A 34 -32.34 -3.30 -6.81
N ALA A 35 -31.39 -4.20 -6.53
CA ALA A 35 -31.56 -5.64 -6.65
C ALA A 35 -30.60 -6.41 -5.75
N ASN A 36 -30.98 -7.63 -5.40
CA ASN A 36 -30.08 -8.63 -4.81
C ASN A 36 -29.49 -9.54 -5.90
N PHE A 37 -28.44 -10.28 -5.60
CA PHE A 37 -27.83 -11.20 -6.56
C PHE A 37 -28.78 -12.27 -7.08
N ASN A 38 -29.77 -12.73 -6.24
CA ASN A 38 -30.79 -13.68 -6.67
C ASN A 38 -31.71 -13.14 -7.77
N ASP A 39 -31.99 -11.83 -7.73
CA ASP A 39 -32.94 -11.18 -8.63
C ASP A 39 -32.20 -10.50 -9.82
N LEU A 40 -30.85 -10.56 -9.79
CA LEU A 40 -30.02 -9.87 -10.76
C LEU A 40 -29.87 -10.71 -12.05
N THR A 41 -30.41 -10.18 -13.13
CA THR A 41 -30.16 -10.72 -14.48
C THR A 41 -29.27 -9.75 -15.23
N LEU A 42 -28.04 -10.19 -15.54
CA LEU A 42 -27.09 -9.43 -16.32
C LEU A 42 -27.10 -9.92 -17.77
N PRO A 43 -27.07 -9.02 -18.74
CA PRO A 43 -26.92 -9.41 -20.14
C PRO A 43 -25.55 -10.05 -20.38
N ASP A 44 -25.51 -11.07 -21.21
CA ASP A 44 -24.27 -11.78 -21.56
C ASP A 44 -23.36 -10.86 -22.39
N HIS A 45 -22.06 -10.99 -22.19
CA HIS A 45 -21.00 -10.34 -23.00
C HIS A 45 -21.13 -8.82 -23.15
N THR A 46 -21.54 -8.12 -22.10
CA THR A 46 -21.89 -6.70 -22.16
C THR A 46 -20.91 -5.78 -21.47
N TYR A 47 -20.30 -6.22 -20.35
CA TYR A 47 -19.50 -5.35 -19.51
C TYR A 47 -18.00 -5.50 -19.76
N ASP A 48 -17.31 -4.38 -19.95
CA ASP A 48 -15.84 -4.35 -20.05
C ASP A 48 -15.16 -4.47 -18.68
N ALA A 49 -15.84 -4.02 -17.62
CA ALA A 49 -15.34 -4.19 -16.26
C ALA A 49 -16.50 -4.32 -15.26
N VAL A 50 -16.35 -5.23 -14.31
CA VAL A 50 -17.26 -5.41 -13.17
C VAL A 50 -16.46 -5.23 -11.88
N PHE A 51 -16.93 -4.32 -11.00
CA PHE A 51 -16.27 -4.03 -9.73
C PHE A 51 -17.06 -4.62 -8.56
N VAL A 52 -16.40 -5.41 -7.73
CA VAL A 52 -16.95 -6.05 -6.52
C VAL A 52 -16.06 -5.69 -5.34
N ILE A 53 -16.38 -4.60 -4.66
CA ILE A 53 -15.51 -4.01 -3.63
C ILE A 53 -16.21 -4.11 -2.27
N GLY A 54 -15.72 -4.99 -1.38
CA GLY A 54 -16.29 -5.20 -0.05
C GLY A 54 -17.76 -5.66 -0.09
N VAL A 55 -18.07 -6.62 -0.95
CA VAL A 55 -19.45 -7.12 -1.19
C VAL A 55 -19.52 -8.63 -1.17
N ILE A 56 -18.55 -9.31 -1.74
CA ILE A 56 -18.64 -10.75 -2.02
C ILE A 56 -18.51 -11.60 -0.74
N GLU A 57 -17.99 -11.05 0.33
CA GLU A 57 -17.97 -11.63 1.66
C GLU A 57 -19.39 -11.90 2.24
N TYR A 58 -20.38 -11.21 1.69
CA TYR A 58 -21.81 -11.39 2.04
C TYR A 58 -22.53 -12.36 1.12
N ALA A 59 -21.82 -13.09 0.25
CA ALA A 59 -22.40 -13.91 -0.80
C ALA A 59 -23.51 -14.83 -0.30
N GLN A 60 -23.30 -15.53 0.82
CA GLN A 60 -24.30 -16.46 1.39
C GLN A 60 -25.59 -15.76 1.81
N LYS A 61 -25.50 -14.49 2.25
CA LYS A 61 -26.71 -13.70 2.62
C LYS A 61 -27.53 -13.28 1.41
N PHE A 62 -26.86 -13.11 0.27
CA PHE A 62 -27.45 -12.55 -0.95
C PHE A 62 -27.74 -13.62 -2.01
N PHE A 63 -27.30 -14.85 -1.80
CA PHE A 63 -27.50 -15.93 -2.75
C PHE A 63 -28.19 -17.15 -2.06
N SER A 64 -29.50 -17.22 -2.22
CA SER A 64 -30.29 -18.34 -1.69
C SER A 64 -30.13 -19.57 -2.56
N GLY A 65 -29.91 -20.72 -1.94
CA GLY A 65 -29.77 -22.01 -2.63
C GLY A 65 -28.34 -22.53 -2.76
N ALA A 66 -27.34 -21.78 -2.33
CA ALA A 66 -25.99 -22.30 -2.18
C ALA A 66 -25.91 -23.27 -0.99
N VAL A 67 -25.12 -24.33 -1.12
CA VAL A 67 -24.91 -25.36 -0.08
C VAL A 67 -23.87 -24.86 0.94
N SER A 68 -22.91 -24.08 0.48
CA SER A 68 -21.84 -23.48 1.30
C SER A 68 -21.59 -22.01 0.96
N ASP A 69 -20.81 -21.31 1.80
CA ASP A 69 -20.38 -19.94 1.54
C ASP A 69 -19.54 -19.86 0.25
N GLU A 70 -18.67 -20.83 0.04
CA GLU A 70 -17.82 -20.94 -1.16
C GLU A 70 -18.66 -21.17 -2.44
N ASP A 71 -19.72 -22.01 -2.37
CA ASP A 71 -20.61 -22.20 -3.51
C ASP A 71 -21.34 -20.92 -3.89
N ALA A 72 -21.77 -20.11 -2.91
CA ALA A 72 -22.39 -18.82 -3.17
C ALA A 72 -21.43 -17.87 -3.90
N VAL A 73 -20.16 -17.79 -3.49
CA VAL A 73 -19.14 -17.00 -4.17
C VAL A 73 -18.91 -17.51 -5.60
N VAL A 74 -18.78 -18.82 -5.79
CA VAL A 74 -18.59 -19.43 -7.11
C VAL A 74 -19.74 -19.11 -8.07
N GLU A 75 -20.99 -19.19 -7.61
CA GLU A 75 -22.16 -18.89 -8.45
C GLU A 75 -22.21 -17.41 -8.83
N ILE A 76 -21.91 -16.49 -7.89
CA ILE A 76 -21.77 -15.05 -8.21
C ILE A 76 -20.66 -14.85 -9.25
N LEU A 77 -19.50 -15.46 -9.08
CA LEU A 77 -18.40 -15.33 -10.05
C LEU A 77 -18.77 -15.87 -11.44
N LYS A 78 -19.57 -16.97 -11.53
CA LYS A 78 -20.09 -17.47 -12.81
C LYS A 78 -21.05 -16.49 -13.47
N LEU A 79 -21.95 -15.86 -12.69
CA LEU A 79 -22.87 -14.83 -13.17
C LEU A 79 -22.09 -13.65 -13.76
N LEU A 80 -21.14 -13.10 -12.99
CA LEU A 80 -20.34 -11.95 -13.40
C LEU A 80 -19.46 -12.26 -14.62
N LYS A 81 -18.83 -13.44 -14.64
CA LYS A 81 -17.99 -13.87 -15.78
C LYS A 81 -18.80 -13.96 -17.09
N ARG A 82 -20.02 -14.49 -17.04
CA ARG A 82 -20.92 -14.58 -18.22
C ARG A 82 -21.22 -13.21 -18.79
N ALA A 83 -21.37 -12.21 -17.94
CA ALA A 83 -21.68 -10.85 -18.31
C ALA A 83 -20.51 -10.07 -18.92
N LEU A 84 -19.25 -10.56 -18.78
CA LEU A 84 -18.07 -9.89 -19.34
C LEU A 84 -17.99 -10.00 -20.86
N THR A 85 -17.53 -8.92 -21.49
CA THR A 85 -17.04 -8.96 -22.88
C THR A 85 -15.80 -9.86 -22.99
N GLU A 86 -15.37 -10.15 -24.21
CA GLU A 86 -14.20 -11.01 -24.46
C GLU A 86 -12.93 -10.52 -23.74
N LYS A 87 -12.74 -9.22 -23.62
CA LYS A 87 -11.63 -8.58 -22.89
C LYS A 87 -12.03 -8.02 -21.52
N GLY A 88 -13.22 -8.37 -21.06
CA GLY A 88 -13.76 -7.88 -19.79
C GLY A 88 -13.03 -8.44 -18.58
N VAL A 89 -13.04 -7.67 -17.49
CA VAL A 89 -12.38 -7.98 -16.24
C VAL A 89 -13.32 -7.82 -15.04
N ILE A 90 -13.27 -8.75 -14.09
CA ILE A 90 -13.82 -8.58 -12.74
C ILE A 90 -12.70 -8.05 -11.86
N VAL A 91 -12.98 -6.99 -11.13
CA VAL A 91 -12.10 -6.37 -10.15
C VAL A 91 -12.69 -6.58 -8.75
N ILE A 92 -12.03 -7.40 -7.95
CA ILE A 92 -12.49 -7.73 -6.59
C ILE A 92 -11.54 -7.10 -5.59
N ALA A 93 -12.04 -6.31 -4.64
CA ALA A 93 -11.27 -5.83 -3.51
C ALA A 93 -11.90 -6.38 -2.22
N ILE A 94 -11.07 -7.08 -1.41
CA ILE A 94 -11.56 -7.87 -0.28
C ILE A 94 -10.50 -8.06 0.79
N GLU A 95 -10.90 -8.23 2.06
CA GLU A 95 -10.02 -8.63 3.14
C GLU A 95 -9.50 -10.06 2.95
N ASN A 96 -8.29 -10.28 3.45
CA ASN A 96 -7.71 -11.61 3.61
C ASN A 96 -7.94 -12.09 5.05
N ARG A 97 -8.66 -13.19 5.25
CA ARG A 97 -8.88 -13.71 6.60
C ARG A 97 -7.60 -14.11 7.34
N HIS A 98 -6.49 -14.37 6.62
CA HIS A 98 -5.15 -14.62 7.16
C HIS A 98 -4.27 -13.36 7.14
N GLY A 99 -4.86 -12.17 6.99
CA GLY A 99 -4.13 -10.91 7.04
C GLY A 99 -3.33 -10.76 8.34
N LEU A 100 -2.11 -10.24 8.23
CA LEU A 100 -1.20 -10.08 9.38
C LEU A 100 -1.86 -9.37 10.55
N LYS A 101 -2.67 -8.34 10.30
CA LYS A 101 -3.37 -7.59 11.35
C LYS A 101 -4.18 -8.49 12.29
N TYR A 102 -4.81 -9.54 11.77
CA TYR A 102 -5.61 -10.46 12.59
C TYR A 102 -4.75 -11.38 13.46
N TRP A 103 -3.58 -11.80 12.96
CA TRP A 103 -2.60 -12.54 13.77
C TRP A 103 -2.04 -11.68 14.89
N LEU A 104 -1.97 -10.38 14.69
CA LEU A 104 -1.53 -9.40 15.70
C LEU A 104 -2.65 -8.93 16.63
N GLY A 105 -3.86 -9.50 16.52
CA GLY A 105 -4.96 -9.27 17.44
C GLY A 105 -5.93 -8.15 17.05
N ALA A 106 -5.87 -7.62 15.83
CA ALA A 106 -6.90 -6.73 15.32
C ALA A 106 -8.26 -7.46 15.25
N THR A 107 -9.35 -6.69 15.39
CA THR A 107 -10.69 -7.25 15.28
C THR A 107 -11.00 -7.64 13.83
N GLU A 108 -11.78 -8.70 13.67
CA GLU A 108 -12.34 -9.05 12.37
C GLU A 108 -13.37 -7.99 11.96
N ASP A 109 -13.27 -7.51 10.72
CA ASP A 109 -13.96 -6.31 10.25
C ASP A 109 -15.50 -6.38 10.29
N HIS A 110 -16.09 -7.58 10.29
CA HIS A 110 -17.56 -7.78 10.25
C HIS A 110 -18.15 -8.17 11.60
N TYR A 111 -17.36 -8.85 12.44
CA TYR A 111 -17.82 -9.34 13.75
C TYR A 111 -17.30 -8.54 14.93
N GLY A 112 -16.30 -7.65 14.72
CA GLY A 112 -15.75 -6.79 15.76
C GLY A 112 -15.05 -7.54 16.90
N LYS A 113 -14.58 -8.77 16.64
CA LYS A 113 -13.89 -9.62 17.61
C LYS A 113 -12.58 -10.13 17.01
N PRO A 114 -11.49 -10.20 17.79
CA PRO A 114 -10.23 -10.75 17.29
C PRO A 114 -10.34 -12.24 16.98
N TYR A 115 -9.51 -12.73 16.08
CA TYR A 115 -9.30 -14.14 15.70
C TYR A 115 -10.47 -14.87 15.04
N VAL A 116 -11.63 -14.25 14.83
CA VAL A 116 -12.83 -14.92 14.26
C VAL A 116 -12.52 -15.55 12.91
N GLY A 117 -11.93 -14.81 11.98
CA GLY A 117 -11.55 -15.34 10.66
C GLY A 117 -10.44 -16.39 10.74
N LEU A 118 -9.46 -16.22 11.63
CA LEU A 118 -8.41 -17.20 11.85
C LEU A 118 -8.92 -18.54 12.36
N CYS A 119 -10.02 -18.53 13.12
CA CYS A 119 -10.74 -19.71 13.59
C CYS A 119 -11.80 -20.19 12.60
N ASP A 120 -11.66 -19.84 11.30
CA ASP A 120 -12.58 -20.25 10.23
C ASP A 120 -14.05 -19.91 10.51
N TYR A 121 -14.30 -18.76 11.15
CA TYR A 121 -15.64 -18.27 11.50
C TYR A 121 -16.47 -19.26 12.34
N TRP A 122 -15.83 -20.13 13.11
CA TRP A 122 -16.50 -21.14 13.91
C TRP A 122 -17.57 -20.53 14.79
N GLY A 123 -18.82 -21.01 14.68
CA GLY A 123 -19.99 -20.47 15.37
C GLY A 123 -20.55 -19.16 14.81
N GLN A 124 -20.06 -18.69 13.65
CA GLN A 124 -20.56 -17.55 12.91
C GLN A 124 -21.17 -18.02 11.58
N ALA A 125 -22.09 -17.23 11.02
CA ALA A 125 -22.71 -17.54 9.74
C ALA A 125 -22.94 -16.31 8.88
N GLY A 126 -22.84 -16.50 7.56
CA GLY A 126 -23.35 -15.58 6.55
C GLY A 126 -22.44 -14.41 6.15
N ILE A 127 -21.26 -14.26 6.75
CA ILE A 127 -20.22 -13.33 6.27
C ILE A 127 -18.88 -14.05 6.43
N LYS A 128 -18.13 -14.19 5.32
CA LYS A 128 -16.85 -14.90 5.34
C LYS A 128 -15.89 -14.27 4.36
N THR A 129 -14.67 -14.04 4.80
CA THR A 129 -13.54 -13.69 3.93
C THR A 129 -12.64 -14.91 3.74
N TYR A 130 -11.80 -14.89 2.72
CA TYR A 130 -11.07 -16.05 2.26
C TYR A 130 -9.58 -15.76 2.13
N THR A 131 -8.77 -16.81 2.23
CA THR A 131 -7.34 -16.75 1.96
C THR A 131 -7.06 -16.67 0.46
N LYS A 132 -5.84 -16.32 0.10
CA LYS A 132 -5.41 -16.32 -1.32
C LYS A 132 -5.65 -17.65 -2.01
N SER A 133 -5.30 -18.76 -1.36
CA SER A 133 -5.47 -20.11 -1.95
C SER A 133 -6.93 -20.49 -2.16
N GLU A 134 -7.81 -20.11 -1.23
CA GLU A 134 -9.26 -20.34 -1.39
C GLU A 134 -9.82 -19.53 -2.56
N TRP A 135 -9.38 -18.29 -2.73
CA TRP A 135 -9.74 -17.48 -3.89
C TRP A 135 -9.31 -18.14 -5.20
N GLU A 136 -8.09 -18.66 -5.28
CA GLU A 136 -7.60 -19.37 -6.48
C GLU A 136 -8.45 -20.58 -6.82
N VAL A 137 -8.87 -21.35 -5.82
CA VAL A 137 -9.78 -22.51 -6.00
C VAL A 137 -11.15 -22.04 -6.48
N MET A 138 -11.77 -21.05 -5.82
CA MET A 138 -13.11 -20.56 -6.19
C MET A 138 -13.14 -19.97 -7.61
N LEU A 139 -12.12 -19.19 -7.99
CA LEU A 139 -11.99 -18.66 -9.35
C LEU A 139 -11.88 -19.77 -10.38
N GLY A 140 -11.10 -20.83 -10.08
CA GLY A 140 -11.02 -22.01 -10.92
C GLY A 140 -12.36 -22.74 -11.05
N HIS A 141 -13.09 -22.96 -9.95
CA HIS A 141 -14.42 -23.59 -9.95
C HIS A 141 -15.47 -22.75 -10.69
N ALA A 142 -15.35 -21.41 -10.68
CA ALA A 142 -16.18 -20.52 -11.48
C ALA A 142 -15.82 -20.56 -12.98
N GLY A 143 -14.78 -21.29 -13.35
CA GLY A 143 -14.28 -21.40 -14.72
C GLY A 143 -13.62 -20.11 -15.22
N VAL A 144 -13.15 -19.25 -14.32
CA VAL A 144 -12.29 -18.13 -14.66
C VAL A 144 -10.97 -18.72 -15.19
N LYS A 145 -10.42 -18.13 -16.25
CA LYS A 145 -9.25 -18.70 -16.93
C LYS A 145 -7.95 -18.04 -16.53
N LYS A 146 -8.02 -16.76 -16.20
CA LYS A 146 -6.87 -15.99 -15.74
C LYS A 146 -7.25 -15.14 -14.56
N TRP A 147 -6.34 -15.01 -13.60
CA TRP A 147 -6.42 -14.05 -12.50
C TRP A 147 -5.04 -13.52 -12.12
N HIS A 148 -5.04 -12.36 -11.51
CA HIS A 148 -3.84 -11.68 -11.08
C HIS A 148 -4.10 -10.96 -9.77
N PHE A 149 -3.19 -11.11 -8.80
CA PHE A 149 -3.32 -10.47 -7.50
C PHE A 149 -2.47 -9.22 -7.43
N GLN A 150 -3.06 -8.19 -6.84
CA GLN A 150 -2.40 -7.01 -6.33
C GLN A 150 -2.62 -6.95 -4.82
N PHE A 151 -1.66 -6.39 -4.11
CA PHE A 151 -1.65 -6.37 -2.64
C PHE A 151 -1.67 -4.93 -2.15
N PRO A 152 -2.85 -4.39 -1.78
CA PRO A 152 -2.97 -3.07 -1.17
C PRO A 152 -2.56 -3.11 0.31
N PHE A 153 -1.70 -2.16 0.72
CA PHE A 153 -1.25 -1.97 2.09
C PHE A 153 -1.58 -0.55 2.57
N PRO A 154 -1.99 -0.36 3.84
CA PRO A 154 -2.22 -1.41 4.85
C PRO A 154 -3.41 -2.32 4.54
N ASP A 155 -4.36 -1.90 3.70
CA ASP A 155 -5.50 -2.66 3.20
C ASP A 155 -6.14 -1.95 1.99
N TYR A 156 -7.17 -2.59 1.36
CA TYR A 156 -7.83 -2.05 0.16
C TYR A 156 -8.73 -0.84 0.41
N LYS A 157 -9.19 -0.60 1.66
CA LYS A 157 -10.11 0.51 1.98
C LYS A 157 -9.42 1.86 1.85
N LEU A 158 -8.20 1.96 2.37
CA LEU A 158 -7.37 3.18 2.33
C LEU A 158 -5.90 2.83 2.05
N PRO A 159 -5.58 2.35 0.85
CA PRO A 159 -4.23 1.93 0.53
C PRO A 159 -3.26 3.11 0.48
N GLN A 160 -2.05 2.91 1.00
CA GLN A 160 -0.91 3.80 0.80
C GLN A 160 0.02 3.27 -0.29
N VAL A 161 0.11 1.94 -0.41
CA VAL A 161 0.82 1.31 -1.52
C VAL A 161 0.04 0.10 -2.01
N VAL A 162 0.06 -0.12 -3.32
CA VAL A 162 -0.44 -1.34 -3.95
C VAL A 162 0.72 -1.99 -4.68
N LEU A 163 1.05 -3.22 -4.32
CA LEU A 163 2.16 -3.98 -4.90
C LEU A 163 1.64 -5.06 -5.85
N ASP A 164 2.25 -5.16 -7.02
CA ASP A 164 2.00 -6.25 -7.97
C ASP A 164 2.59 -7.56 -7.46
N GLN A 165 1.90 -8.70 -7.69
CA GLN A 165 2.41 -10.00 -7.26
C GLN A 165 3.79 -10.33 -7.85
N ASN A 166 4.04 -9.97 -9.12
CA ASN A 166 5.31 -10.27 -9.77
C ASN A 166 6.43 -9.38 -9.22
N PHE A 167 6.11 -8.13 -8.86
CA PHE A 167 7.09 -7.25 -8.20
C PHE A 167 7.51 -7.82 -6.84
N ILE A 168 6.56 -8.31 -6.04
CA ILE A 168 6.88 -8.97 -4.77
C ILE A 168 7.78 -10.19 -4.97
N ASP A 169 7.57 -10.96 -6.05
CA ASP A 169 8.32 -12.19 -6.30
C ASP A 169 9.74 -11.97 -6.86
N HIS A 170 9.96 -10.87 -7.58
CA HIS A 170 11.19 -10.66 -8.34
C HIS A 170 12.08 -9.55 -7.78
N ASP A 171 11.55 -8.60 -7.02
CA ASP A 171 12.36 -7.56 -6.40
C ASP A 171 12.71 -7.94 -4.96
N GLU A 172 14.00 -8.14 -4.70
CA GLU A 172 14.54 -8.55 -3.39
C GLU A 172 14.19 -7.56 -2.27
N TYR A 173 13.90 -6.31 -2.62
CA TYR A 173 13.63 -5.22 -1.68
C TYR A 173 12.19 -4.70 -1.74
N ALA A 174 11.25 -5.41 -2.38
CA ALA A 174 9.84 -5.01 -2.49
C ALA A 174 9.22 -4.67 -1.12
N TYR A 175 9.61 -5.37 -0.06
CA TYR A 175 9.19 -5.09 1.32
C TYR A 175 9.56 -3.67 1.80
N SER A 176 10.59 -3.03 1.23
CA SER A 176 11.00 -1.67 1.61
C SER A 176 9.88 -0.65 1.38
N MET A 177 8.99 -0.91 0.44
CA MET A 177 7.79 -0.10 0.20
C MET A 177 6.81 -0.09 1.38
N LEU A 178 6.93 -1.07 2.30
CA LEU A 178 6.08 -1.20 3.49
C LEU A 178 6.64 -0.52 4.73
N TYR A 179 7.76 0.19 4.60
CA TYR A 179 8.32 0.95 5.71
C TYR A 179 7.34 2.01 6.21
N ARG A 180 6.99 1.96 7.50
CA ARG A 180 6.02 2.85 8.16
C ARG A 180 4.58 2.72 7.65
N ILE A 181 4.23 1.63 6.99
CA ILE A 181 2.85 1.30 6.65
C ILE A 181 2.36 0.27 7.67
N ASN A 182 1.70 0.78 8.73
CA ASN A 182 1.18 -0.06 9.79
C ASN A 182 -0.26 -0.47 9.48
N SER A 183 -0.62 -1.68 9.87
CA SER A 183 -1.98 -2.21 9.77
C SER A 183 -2.98 -1.35 10.57
N ARG A 184 -4.25 -1.40 10.19
CA ARG A 184 -5.33 -0.62 10.80
C ARG A 184 -6.46 -1.53 11.25
N ASP A 185 -7.01 -1.20 12.42
CA ASP A 185 -8.32 -1.65 12.86
C ASP A 185 -9.29 -0.46 12.73
N TYR A 186 -10.39 -0.66 12.03
CA TYR A 186 -11.37 0.40 11.78
C TYR A 186 -12.49 0.44 12.83
N LEU A 187 -12.58 -0.57 13.69
CA LEU A 187 -13.61 -0.71 14.69
C LEU A 187 -13.14 -0.30 16.09
N THR A 188 -11.86 -0.51 16.38
CA THR A 188 -11.29 -0.23 17.72
C THR A 188 -9.98 0.54 17.60
N PRO A 189 -9.66 1.38 18.60
CA PRO A 189 -8.31 1.93 18.76
C PRO A 189 -7.34 0.78 19.04
N TRP A 190 -6.62 0.32 18.02
CA TRP A 190 -5.71 -0.80 18.09
C TRP A 190 -4.34 -0.43 17.49
N GLN A 191 -3.29 -0.97 18.09
CA GLN A 191 -1.92 -0.93 17.57
C GLN A 191 -1.31 -2.30 17.77
N SER A 192 -0.56 -2.77 16.80
CA SER A 192 0.01 -4.12 16.81
C SER A 192 1.01 -4.38 17.95
N GLY A 193 1.60 -3.34 18.52
CA GLY A 193 2.62 -3.46 19.58
C GLY A 193 3.95 -4.11 19.12
N VAL A 194 4.09 -4.36 17.81
CA VAL A 194 5.26 -5.01 17.21
C VAL A 194 5.78 -4.20 16.02
N ASN A 195 7.01 -4.46 15.63
CA ASN A 195 7.60 -3.91 14.41
C ASN A 195 7.06 -4.66 13.18
N GLU A 196 5.94 -4.20 12.61
CA GLU A 196 5.33 -4.82 11.43
C GLU A 196 6.28 -4.82 10.22
N PHE A 197 7.12 -3.80 10.06
CA PHE A 197 8.09 -3.77 8.97
C PHE A 197 9.07 -4.94 9.03
N ALA A 198 9.57 -5.29 10.23
CA ALA A 198 10.44 -6.45 10.43
C ALA A 198 9.72 -7.76 10.07
N ILE A 199 8.42 -7.86 10.39
CA ILE A 199 7.60 -9.03 10.01
C ILE A 199 7.43 -9.07 8.49
N TRP A 200 7.09 -7.97 7.84
CA TRP A 200 6.97 -7.92 6.37
C TRP A 200 8.25 -8.30 5.66
N LYS A 201 9.40 -7.81 6.15
CA LYS A 201 10.72 -8.21 5.64
C LYS A 201 10.96 -9.71 5.79
N SER A 202 10.65 -10.29 6.95
CA SER A 202 10.78 -11.72 7.20
C SER A 202 9.88 -12.55 6.27
N LEU A 203 8.60 -12.17 6.17
CA LEU A 203 7.62 -12.82 5.30
C LEU A 203 7.99 -12.72 3.80
N HIS A 204 8.55 -11.59 3.39
CA HIS A 204 9.03 -11.43 2.01
C HIS A 204 10.19 -12.39 1.71
N ARG A 205 11.20 -12.43 2.59
CA ARG A 205 12.36 -13.32 2.46
C ARG A 205 12.01 -14.80 2.44
N SER A 206 10.93 -15.19 3.12
CA SER A 206 10.42 -16.57 3.12
C SER A 206 9.44 -16.86 1.97
N GLY A 207 9.11 -15.87 1.11
CA GLY A 207 8.11 -16.01 0.05
C GLY A 207 6.65 -16.02 0.52
N GLU A 208 6.40 -15.66 1.78
CA GLU A 208 5.07 -15.75 2.40
C GLU A 208 4.29 -14.42 2.43
N LEU A 209 4.92 -13.28 2.08
CA LEU A 209 4.30 -11.95 2.21
C LEU A 209 2.90 -11.90 1.60
N LYS A 210 2.71 -12.48 0.41
CA LYS A 210 1.44 -12.48 -0.31
C LYS A 210 0.31 -13.22 0.42
N LYS A 211 0.64 -14.21 1.24
CA LYS A 211 -0.36 -14.96 2.01
C LYS A 211 -0.84 -14.20 3.24
N PHE A 212 0.00 -13.30 3.78
CA PHE A 212 -0.27 -12.52 4.99
C PHE A 212 -0.68 -11.07 4.71
N ALA A 213 -0.68 -10.61 3.46
CA ALA A 213 -1.23 -9.29 3.12
C ALA A 213 -2.66 -9.15 3.66
N ASN A 214 -3.01 -8.00 4.24
CA ASN A 214 -4.29 -7.82 4.94
C ASN A 214 -5.51 -7.86 4.01
N SER A 215 -5.30 -7.63 2.71
CA SER A 215 -6.36 -7.63 1.71
C SER A 215 -5.80 -7.90 0.31
N PHE A 216 -6.69 -8.14 -0.63
CA PHE A 216 -6.39 -8.39 -2.03
C PHE A 216 -7.14 -7.40 -2.92
N LEU A 217 -6.51 -7.07 -4.04
CA LEU A 217 -7.15 -6.57 -5.25
C LEU A 217 -6.93 -7.62 -6.33
N ILE A 218 -8.01 -8.34 -6.69
CA ILE A 218 -7.95 -9.46 -7.62
C ILE A 218 -8.51 -8.99 -8.96
N LEU A 219 -7.73 -9.15 -10.02
CA LEU A 219 -8.18 -9.03 -11.39
C LEU A 219 -8.47 -10.41 -11.92
N ALA A 220 -9.68 -10.67 -12.40
CA ALA A 220 -10.11 -11.96 -12.91
C ALA A 220 -10.75 -11.77 -14.29
N GLY A 221 -10.41 -12.58 -15.29
CA GLY A 221 -10.86 -12.36 -16.65
C GLY A 221 -10.86 -13.60 -17.53
N THR A 222 -11.15 -13.40 -18.81
CA THR A 222 -11.12 -14.42 -19.86
C THR A 222 -9.67 -14.75 -20.27
N GLU A 223 -9.49 -15.70 -21.19
CA GLU A 223 -8.16 -16.01 -21.75
C GLU A 223 -7.57 -14.84 -22.57
N SER A 224 -8.42 -13.99 -23.13
CA SER A 224 -8.02 -12.86 -23.99
C SER A 224 -7.51 -11.66 -23.23
N VAL A 225 -7.64 -11.63 -21.88
CA VAL A 225 -7.22 -10.50 -21.05
C VAL A 225 -5.70 -10.52 -20.84
N ASP A 226 -5.04 -9.39 -21.09
CA ASP A 226 -3.69 -9.10 -20.56
C ASP A 226 -3.79 -8.11 -19.40
N PHE A 227 -3.53 -8.59 -18.18
CA PHE A 227 -3.55 -7.74 -16.98
C PHE A 227 -2.46 -6.66 -16.98
N ASN A 228 -1.40 -6.81 -17.79
CA ASN A 228 -0.40 -5.78 -17.93
C ASN A 228 -0.92 -4.56 -18.71
N ASP A 229 -1.92 -4.74 -19.58
CA ASP A 229 -2.59 -3.62 -20.25
C ASP A 229 -3.54 -2.87 -19.30
N ILE A 230 -4.16 -3.60 -18.35
CA ILE A 230 -5.10 -3.02 -17.38
C ILE A 230 -4.34 -2.30 -16.26
N LEU A 231 -3.30 -2.93 -15.72
CA LEU A 231 -2.49 -2.40 -14.62
C LEU A 231 -1.00 -2.53 -14.94
N PRO A 232 -0.47 -1.62 -15.78
CA PRO A 232 0.88 -1.71 -16.34
C PRO A 232 1.98 -1.23 -15.37
N VAL A 233 1.78 -1.44 -14.06
CA VAL A 233 2.70 -0.96 -13.02
C VAL A 233 3.07 -2.06 -12.04
N ASP A 234 4.32 -2.02 -11.54
CA ASP A 234 4.82 -2.90 -10.50
C ASP A 234 4.32 -2.48 -9.12
N PHE A 235 4.19 -1.17 -8.91
CA PHE A 235 3.55 -0.63 -7.71
C PHE A 235 2.92 0.74 -7.97
N ILE A 236 2.00 1.09 -7.05
CA ILE A 236 1.41 2.42 -6.92
C ILE A 236 1.60 2.84 -5.47
N TYR A 237 2.21 4.02 -5.24
CA TYR A 237 2.34 4.60 -3.91
C TYR A 237 1.58 5.94 -3.86
N PHE A 238 0.74 6.11 -2.86
CA PHE A 238 -0.02 7.32 -2.59
C PHE A 238 0.61 8.10 -1.45
N SER A 239 0.95 9.34 -1.66
CA SER A 239 1.43 10.18 -0.56
C SER A 239 0.35 10.33 0.52
N GLY A 240 0.78 10.38 1.78
CA GLY A 240 -0.13 10.37 2.93
C GLY A 240 -1.15 11.51 2.96
N GLY A 241 -2.31 11.25 3.57
CA GLY A 241 -3.40 12.22 3.71
C GLY A 241 -3.08 13.45 4.57
N SER A 242 -1.98 13.42 5.33
CA SER A 242 -1.46 14.57 6.09
C SER A 242 -0.87 15.67 5.23
N ARG A 243 -0.54 15.38 3.95
CA ARG A 243 -0.10 16.41 2.99
C ARG A 243 -1.28 17.29 2.58
N LYS A 244 -1.03 18.58 2.40
CA LYS A 244 -2.01 19.48 1.78
C LYS A 244 -2.39 18.95 0.39
N PRO A 245 -3.64 19.12 -0.06
CA PRO A 245 -4.12 18.56 -1.33
C PRO A 245 -3.22 18.84 -2.53
N GLU A 246 -2.70 20.06 -2.64
CA GLU A 246 -1.82 20.50 -3.73
C GLU A 246 -0.47 19.75 -3.79
N TYR A 247 -0.04 19.13 -2.70
CA TYR A 247 1.22 18.35 -2.62
C TYR A 247 1.00 16.84 -2.59
N ARG A 248 -0.23 16.38 -2.79
CA ARG A 248 -0.51 14.94 -2.85
C ARG A 248 -0.13 14.37 -4.19
N THR A 249 0.61 13.28 -4.16
CA THR A 249 1.16 12.64 -5.36
C THR A 249 0.81 11.16 -5.43
N ILE A 250 0.78 10.66 -6.66
CA ILE A 250 0.82 9.23 -6.97
C ILE A 250 2.20 8.95 -7.57
N THR A 251 2.90 7.98 -7.01
CA THR A 251 4.18 7.48 -7.51
C THR A 251 3.97 6.08 -8.05
N THR A 252 4.44 5.81 -9.27
CA THR A 252 4.31 4.51 -9.92
C THR A 252 5.63 4.04 -10.51
N LYS A 253 5.85 2.72 -10.53
CA LYS A 253 6.88 2.07 -11.35
C LYS A 253 6.20 1.33 -12.48
N PRO A 254 6.29 1.79 -13.74
CA PRO A 254 5.78 1.03 -14.88
C PRO A 254 6.50 -0.31 -15.02
N LYS A 255 5.74 -1.37 -15.35
CA LYS A 255 6.31 -2.70 -15.64
C LYS A 255 7.35 -2.60 -16.76
N LYS A 256 8.40 -3.41 -16.68
CA LYS A 256 9.48 -3.49 -17.69
C LYS A 256 10.27 -2.17 -17.86
N LYS A 257 10.14 -1.22 -16.95
CA LYS A 257 10.90 0.04 -16.97
C LYS A 257 11.55 0.28 -15.62
N GLU A 258 12.83 0.61 -15.63
CA GLU A 258 13.56 1.00 -14.43
C GLU A 258 13.42 2.51 -14.17
N VAL A 259 12.18 2.98 -14.11
CA VAL A 259 11.82 4.40 -13.92
C VAL A 259 10.71 4.53 -12.89
N ILE A 260 10.81 5.55 -12.08
CA ILE A 260 9.74 6.01 -11.17
C ILE A 260 9.06 7.21 -11.81
N GLN A 261 7.74 7.15 -11.90
CA GLN A 261 6.91 8.25 -12.36
C GLN A 261 6.13 8.83 -11.19
N LYS A 262 6.23 10.14 -10.98
CA LYS A 262 5.52 10.84 -9.91
C LYS A 262 4.61 11.92 -10.48
N LYS A 263 3.32 11.91 -10.11
CA LYS A 263 2.30 12.84 -10.59
C LYS A 263 1.50 13.40 -9.41
N ASN A 264 1.13 14.68 -9.49
CA ASN A 264 0.17 15.27 -8.56
C ASN A 264 -1.22 14.69 -8.78
N ILE A 265 -1.94 14.42 -7.68
CA ILE A 265 -3.34 13.93 -7.74
C ILE A 265 -4.27 15.05 -8.21
N TRP A 266 -4.01 16.27 -7.79
CA TRP A 266 -4.80 17.46 -8.12
C TRP A 266 -3.98 18.40 -8.98
N PRO A 267 -4.60 19.05 -10.00
CA PRO A 267 -3.91 20.08 -10.76
C PRO A 267 -3.49 21.22 -9.82
N GLN A 268 -2.26 21.69 -9.99
CA GLN A 268 -1.79 22.87 -9.25
C GLN A 268 -2.40 24.13 -9.85
N ASN A 269 -3.25 24.80 -9.10
CA ASN A 269 -3.74 26.12 -9.44
C ASN A 269 -2.79 27.15 -8.81
N GLY A 270 -1.81 27.63 -9.57
CA GLY A 270 -0.92 28.73 -9.21
C GLY A 270 0.49 28.30 -8.78
N THR A 271 1.47 29.05 -9.22
CA THR A 271 2.86 28.97 -8.79
C THR A 271 2.96 29.47 -7.34
N SER A 272 3.28 28.56 -6.43
CA SER A 272 3.73 28.95 -5.11
C SER A 272 5.09 29.62 -5.24
N GLU A 273 5.19 30.92 -5.02
CA GLU A 273 6.45 31.68 -5.08
C GLU A 273 7.51 31.21 -4.07
N ASN A 274 7.14 30.33 -3.16
CA ASN A 274 7.99 29.98 -2.02
C ASN A 274 8.67 28.61 -2.05
N PHE A 275 8.12 27.61 -2.76
CA PHE A 275 8.72 26.28 -2.88
C PHE A 275 8.32 25.67 -4.22
N ASN A 276 9.27 25.33 -4.97
CA ASN A 276 9.39 24.79 -6.31
C ASN A 276 8.23 24.12 -7.01
N ASP A 277 8.29 24.33 -8.31
CA ASP A 277 7.71 23.48 -9.35
C ASP A 277 8.00 22.00 -9.06
N GLN A 278 7.00 21.27 -8.62
CA GLN A 278 6.97 19.83 -8.72
C GLN A 278 6.88 19.47 -10.21
N GLN A 279 8.01 19.44 -10.87
CA GLN A 279 8.07 18.79 -12.17
C GLN A 279 7.84 17.30 -11.93
N SER A 280 7.05 16.67 -12.78
CA SER A 280 6.99 15.22 -12.92
C SER A 280 8.41 14.76 -13.32
N LEU A 281 9.25 14.47 -12.35
CA LEU A 281 10.60 13.98 -12.60
C LEU A 281 10.50 12.47 -12.66
N ASP A 282 10.57 11.94 -13.88
CA ASP A 282 10.91 10.54 -14.06
C ASP A 282 12.33 10.35 -13.49
N THR A 283 12.44 9.49 -12.47
CA THR A 283 13.73 9.15 -11.84
C THR A 283 14.01 7.68 -12.02
N SER A 284 15.27 7.28 -11.99
CA SER A 284 15.61 5.85 -12.03
C SER A 284 15.06 5.13 -10.82
N TYR A 285 14.53 3.92 -11.02
CA TYR A 285 14.25 2.99 -9.95
C TYR A 285 15.56 2.40 -9.43
N ILE A 286 15.75 2.44 -8.14
CA ILE A 286 16.91 1.84 -7.47
C ILE A 286 16.39 0.75 -6.54
N SER A 287 16.74 -0.50 -6.83
CA SER A 287 16.47 -1.63 -5.94
C SER A 287 17.49 -1.62 -4.79
N GLY A 288 17.00 -1.65 -3.56
CA GLY A 288 17.85 -1.60 -2.37
C GLY A 288 17.06 -1.36 -1.07
N SER A 289 17.79 -1.34 0.04
CA SER A 289 17.22 -1.06 1.35
C SER A 289 17.23 0.44 1.66
N LEU A 290 16.20 0.94 2.33
CA LEU A 290 16.19 2.30 2.86
C LEU A 290 17.25 2.44 3.97
N LEU A 291 18.02 3.52 3.95
CA LEU A 291 19.04 3.78 4.97
C LEU A 291 18.44 3.83 6.39
N SER A 292 17.22 4.38 6.52
CA SER A 292 16.49 4.38 7.79
C SER A 292 16.23 2.98 8.35
N THR A 293 15.95 2.00 7.49
CA THR A 293 15.72 0.62 7.91
C THR A 293 17.02 -0.07 8.31
N ILE A 294 18.12 0.25 7.61
CA ILE A 294 19.45 -0.25 7.97
C ILE A 294 19.92 0.32 9.33
N TRP A 295 19.68 1.61 9.59
CA TRP A 295 19.94 2.22 10.88
C TRP A 295 19.12 1.58 11.99
N LEU A 296 17.81 1.40 11.76
CA LEU A 296 16.91 0.77 12.72
C LEU A 296 17.37 -0.66 13.06
N GLU A 297 17.76 -1.44 12.07
CA GLU A 297 18.29 -2.79 12.28
C GLU A 297 19.59 -2.80 13.10
N ALA A 298 20.49 -1.86 12.83
CA ALA A 298 21.75 -1.77 13.59
C ALA A 298 21.51 -1.38 15.07
N ILE A 299 20.49 -0.59 15.33
CA ILE A 299 20.10 -0.18 16.69
C ILE A 299 19.38 -1.32 17.43
N LEU A 300 18.44 -2.00 16.76
CA LEU A 300 17.62 -3.06 17.38
C LEU A 300 18.41 -4.37 17.58
N ASN A 301 19.34 -4.67 16.70
CA ASN A 301 20.34 -5.72 16.90
C ASN A 301 21.57 -5.05 17.51
N PRO A 302 21.77 -5.08 18.82
CA PRO A 302 22.71 -4.20 19.51
C PRO A 302 24.15 -4.36 18.99
N ASP A 303 24.45 -3.64 17.95
CA ASP A 303 25.79 -3.46 17.36
C ASP A 303 26.09 -1.96 17.26
N PRO A 304 26.48 -1.32 18.37
CA PRO A 304 26.77 0.11 18.41
C PRO A 304 27.83 0.50 17.39
N ALA A 305 28.84 -0.34 17.17
CA ALA A 305 29.91 -0.06 16.23
C ALA A 305 29.39 0.02 14.78
N ARG A 306 28.44 -0.83 14.44
CA ARG A 306 27.79 -0.81 13.12
C ARG A 306 26.96 0.48 12.93
N TYR A 307 26.15 0.84 13.93
CA TYR A 307 25.34 2.05 13.86
C TYR A 307 26.22 3.30 13.72
N GLU A 308 27.27 3.41 14.55
CA GLU A 308 28.23 4.51 14.44
C GLU A 308 28.92 4.58 13.07
N ALA A 309 29.35 3.44 12.53
CA ALA A 309 29.95 3.39 11.20
C ALA A 309 28.99 3.91 10.10
N LEU A 310 27.71 3.52 10.17
CA LEU A 310 26.67 3.97 9.24
C LEU A 310 26.42 5.48 9.37
N VAL A 311 26.37 6.03 10.58
CA VAL A 311 26.20 7.46 10.84
C VAL A 311 27.39 8.26 10.27
N ARG A 312 28.64 7.79 10.48
CA ARG A 312 29.85 8.41 9.91
C ARG A 312 29.88 8.32 8.39
N GLN A 313 29.42 7.21 7.81
CA GLN A 313 29.31 7.08 6.35
C GLN A 313 28.29 8.08 5.79
N TYR A 314 27.16 8.24 6.45
CA TYR A 314 26.12 9.20 6.06
C TYR A 314 26.61 10.66 6.18
N ASP A 315 27.33 11.02 7.24
CA ASP A 315 27.95 12.36 7.38
C ASP A 315 28.90 12.65 6.21
N ARG A 316 29.80 11.70 5.88
CA ARG A 316 30.69 11.83 4.72
C ARG A 316 29.92 12.00 3.40
N PHE A 317 28.85 11.23 3.22
CA PHE A 317 28.00 11.33 2.04
C PHE A 317 27.37 12.74 1.91
N ILE A 318 26.78 13.28 2.97
CA ILE A 318 26.21 14.63 2.97
C ILE A 318 27.26 15.70 2.67
N ARG A 319 28.42 15.67 3.35
CA ARG A 319 29.49 16.67 3.16
C ARG A 319 30.09 16.61 1.76
N ASN A 320 30.32 15.41 1.23
CA ASN A 320 30.86 15.24 -0.12
C ASN A 320 29.87 15.75 -1.20
N ASN A 321 28.57 15.49 -1.04
CA ASN A 321 27.58 15.99 -1.97
C ASN A 321 27.49 17.52 -1.96
N ILE A 322 27.54 18.17 -0.79
CA ILE A 322 27.56 19.62 -0.67
C ILE A 322 28.81 20.20 -1.37
N LYS A 323 29.97 19.58 -1.15
CA LYS A 323 31.23 20.04 -1.74
C LYS A 323 31.24 19.92 -3.25
N ASN A 324 30.77 18.81 -3.78
CA ASN A 324 30.85 18.49 -5.21
C ASN A 324 29.73 19.16 -6.02
N ASN A 325 28.56 19.40 -5.42
CA ASN A 325 27.40 19.97 -6.06
C ASN A 325 26.74 21.08 -5.22
N PRO A 326 27.36 22.26 -5.11
CA PRO A 326 26.87 23.33 -4.24
C PRO A 326 25.48 23.88 -4.64
N LYS A 327 25.00 23.56 -5.83
CA LYS A 327 23.66 23.96 -6.34
C LYS A 327 22.57 22.93 -6.03
N VAL A 328 22.92 21.72 -5.58
CA VAL A 328 21.96 20.67 -5.28
C VAL A 328 21.38 20.90 -3.89
N SER A 329 20.07 20.94 -3.80
CA SER A 329 19.38 20.92 -2.50
C SER A 329 19.36 19.50 -1.95
N LEU A 330 19.94 19.32 -0.78
CA LEU A 330 19.89 18.05 -0.03
C LEU A 330 18.82 18.06 1.06
N LEU A 331 17.80 18.90 0.92
CA LEU A 331 16.75 19.01 1.93
C LEU A 331 16.00 17.70 2.14
N ASP A 332 15.85 16.91 1.08
CA ASP A 332 15.19 15.62 1.10
C ASP A 332 16.14 14.42 1.30
N ALA A 333 17.42 14.67 1.55
CA ALA A 333 18.40 13.61 1.83
C ALA A 333 18.23 13.03 3.25
N LEU A 334 17.00 12.71 3.62
CA LEU A 334 16.69 12.01 4.88
C LEU A 334 17.02 10.52 4.74
N PRO A 335 17.39 9.81 5.82
CA PRO A 335 17.60 8.36 5.77
C PRO A 335 16.44 7.56 5.19
N SER A 336 15.20 8.05 5.32
CA SER A 336 14.00 7.47 4.70
C SER A 336 13.89 7.70 3.19
N ASN A 337 14.68 8.61 2.63
CA ASN A 337 14.72 8.95 1.21
C ASN A 337 16.07 8.59 0.57
N ILE A 338 16.84 7.72 1.21
CA ILE A 338 18.08 7.19 0.68
C ILE A 338 17.94 5.68 0.56
N VAL A 339 18.12 5.20 -0.66
CA VAL A 339 18.27 3.76 -0.96
C VAL A 339 19.74 3.42 -0.95
N VAL A 340 20.07 2.35 -0.28
CA VAL A 340 21.39 1.73 -0.31
C VAL A 340 21.29 0.50 -1.20
N ASP A 341 21.99 0.51 -2.31
CA ASP A 341 21.99 -0.59 -3.27
C ASP A 341 22.87 -1.77 -2.83
N ASN A 342 22.94 -2.81 -3.64
CA ASN A 342 23.73 -4.01 -3.37
C ASN A 342 25.25 -3.77 -3.35
N ALA A 343 25.72 -2.66 -3.94
CA ALA A 343 27.13 -2.23 -3.86
C ALA A 343 27.43 -1.40 -2.61
N GLY A 344 26.41 -1.04 -1.83
CA GLY A 344 26.50 -0.18 -0.65
C GLY A 344 26.51 1.32 -0.98
N GLU A 345 26.21 1.68 -2.23
CA GLU A 345 26.15 3.06 -2.67
C GLU A 345 24.82 3.73 -2.26
N TYR A 346 24.90 5.02 -1.90
CA TYR A 346 23.76 5.81 -1.43
C TYR A 346 23.12 6.60 -2.58
N HIS A 347 21.84 6.37 -2.80
CA HIS A 347 21.04 7.04 -3.82
C HIS A 347 19.90 7.83 -3.17
N ILE A 348 19.89 9.15 -3.37
CA ILE A 348 18.80 10.01 -2.87
C ILE A 348 17.60 9.84 -3.79
N ILE A 349 16.47 9.44 -3.23
CA ILE A 349 15.18 9.35 -3.90
C ILE A 349 14.24 10.46 -3.40
N ASP A 350 13.12 10.68 -4.09
CA ASP A 350 12.04 11.56 -3.65
C ASP A 350 12.46 13.03 -3.38
N GLN A 351 13.26 13.60 -4.28
CA GLN A 351 13.75 14.99 -4.18
C GLN A 351 12.67 15.99 -4.60
N GLU A 352 11.75 16.33 -3.69
CA GLU A 352 10.65 17.25 -3.94
C GLU A 352 10.99 18.72 -3.55
N TRP A 353 11.80 18.88 -2.52
CA TRP A 353 12.01 20.17 -1.90
C TRP A 353 13.40 20.74 -2.19
N ARG A 354 13.44 21.98 -2.61
CA ARG A 354 14.71 22.68 -2.85
C ARG A 354 14.81 23.90 -1.92
N SER A 355 15.95 24.10 -1.32
CA SER A 355 16.26 25.34 -0.61
C SER A 355 16.76 26.39 -1.58
N ARG A 356 16.39 27.67 -1.34
CA ARG A 356 16.93 28.82 -2.09
C ARG A 356 18.39 29.12 -1.78
N SER A 357 18.87 28.65 -0.64
CA SER A 357 20.25 28.83 -0.19
C SER A 357 20.89 27.47 0.08
N GLN A 358 22.21 27.41 0.00
CA GLN A 358 22.95 26.22 0.41
C GLN A 358 22.75 25.99 1.90
N LEU A 359 22.35 24.78 2.25
CA LEU A 359 22.13 24.37 3.63
C LEU A 359 23.46 23.89 4.24
N LYS A 360 23.64 24.20 5.53
CA LYS A 360 24.81 23.70 6.29
C LYS A 360 24.66 22.18 6.52
N PRO A 361 25.76 21.41 6.45
CA PRO A 361 25.74 19.99 6.76
C PRO A 361 25.10 19.67 8.10
N GLU A 362 25.42 20.50 9.12
CA GLU A 362 24.91 20.30 10.49
C GLU A 362 23.38 20.41 10.55
N PHE A 363 22.78 21.30 9.78
CA PHE A 363 21.31 21.40 9.70
C PHE A 363 20.69 20.15 9.04
N LEU A 364 21.30 19.62 7.98
CA LEU A 364 20.81 18.43 7.30
C LEU A 364 20.93 17.19 8.21
N LEU A 365 22.05 17.06 8.93
CA LEU A 365 22.27 15.99 9.90
C LEU A 365 21.29 16.08 11.07
N PHE A 366 21.11 17.28 11.65
CA PHE A 366 20.11 17.53 12.67
C PHE A 366 18.74 17.07 12.22
N ARG A 367 18.32 17.50 11.04
CA ARG A 367 17.02 17.17 10.46
C ARG A 367 16.87 15.66 10.27
N SER A 368 17.92 14.99 9.84
CA SER A 368 17.93 13.54 9.61
C SER A 368 17.82 12.72 10.88
N PHE A 369 18.59 13.06 11.91
CA PHE A 369 18.51 12.39 13.22
C PHE A 369 17.16 12.64 13.88
N PHE A 370 16.69 13.91 13.83
CA PHE A 370 15.39 14.28 14.41
C PHE A 370 14.24 13.48 13.76
N TRP A 371 14.15 13.49 12.43
CA TRP A 371 13.07 12.79 11.76
C TRP A 371 13.18 11.27 11.86
N PHE A 372 14.38 10.72 11.85
CA PHE A 372 14.59 9.29 12.08
C PHE A 372 14.08 8.88 13.47
N ALA A 373 14.48 9.59 14.53
CA ALA A 373 14.02 9.31 15.89
C ALA A 373 12.50 9.51 16.04
N ASN A 374 11.99 10.65 15.54
CA ASN A 374 10.57 10.97 15.63
C ASN A 374 9.68 9.93 14.95
N HIS A 375 10.13 9.38 13.84
CA HIS A 375 9.38 8.39 13.07
C HIS A 375 9.46 6.97 13.64
N ASN A 376 10.44 6.67 14.48
CA ASN A 376 10.69 5.34 15.02
C ASN A 376 10.68 5.34 16.57
N GLN A 377 10.08 6.33 17.21
CA GLN A 377 10.15 6.53 18.65
C GLN A 377 9.74 5.27 19.44
N ASP A 378 8.64 4.63 19.04
CA ASP A 378 8.13 3.43 19.69
C ASP A 378 9.14 2.27 19.61
N LEU A 379 9.82 2.13 18.48
CA LEU A 379 10.80 1.07 18.23
C LEU A 379 12.16 1.36 18.90
N LEU A 380 12.47 2.63 19.13
CA LEU A 380 13.72 3.07 19.77
C LEU A 380 13.64 3.12 21.29
N SER A 381 12.52 2.82 21.91
CA SER A 381 12.31 2.94 23.36
C SER A 381 13.38 2.21 24.19
N SER A 382 13.69 0.96 23.83
CA SER A 382 14.74 0.18 24.52
C SER A 382 16.13 0.77 24.31
N PHE A 383 16.45 1.24 23.11
CA PHE A 383 17.72 1.90 22.81
C PHE A 383 17.86 3.19 23.61
N PHE A 384 16.78 3.98 23.70
CA PHE A 384 16.76 5.21 24.50
C PHE A 384 17.04 4.92 25.98
N GLN A 385 16.39 3.89 26.53
CA GLN A 385 16.60 3.49 27.91
C GLN A 385 18.05 3.05 28.19
N ILE A 386 18.63 2.21 27.31
CA ILE A 386 20.00 1.69 27.47
C ILE A 386 21.04 2.83 27.40
N ASN A 387 20.82 3.82 26.55
CA ASN A 387 21.75 4.94 26.33
C ASN A 387 21.39 6.19 27.13
N GLU A 388 20.48 6.09 28.11
CA GLU A 388 20.03 7.19 28.95
C GLU A 388 19.50 8.40 28.14
N ILE A 389 18.87 8.14 27.00
CA ILE A 389 18.28 9.14 26.11
C ILE A 389 16.82 9.39 26.54
N SER A 390 16.52 10.58 27.03
CA SER A 390 15.19 10.92 27.54
C SER A 390 14.26 11.56 26.49
N CYS A 391 14.82 12.11 25.41
CA CYS A 391 14.06 12.76 24.36
C CYS A 391 14.77 12.72 22.99
N ILE A 392 14.00 13.06 21.94
CA ILE A 392 14.51 13.09 20.56
C ILE A 392 15.72 14.01 20.40
N LEU A 393 15.78 15.14 21.10
CA LEU A 393 16.91 16.07 21.00
C LEU A 393 18.20 15.47 21.54
N GLU A 394 18.14 14.72 22.62
CA GLU A 394 19.31 13.98 23.14
C GLU A 394 19.77 12.89 22.17
N PHE A 395 18.85 12.23 21.44
CA PHE A 395 19.22 11.33 20.35
C PHE A 395 19.95 12.07 19.22
N VAL A 396 19.51 13.27 18.87
CA VAL A 396 20.22 14.13 17.92
C VAL A 396 21.62 14.47 18.41
N GLU A 397 21.77 14.83 19.68
CA GLU A 397 23.09 15.08 20.31
C GLU A 397 23.97 13.84 20.30
N TYR A 398 23.40 12.65 20.57
CA TYR A 398 24.09 11.37 20.46
C TYR A 398 24.64 11.16 19.04
N GLY A 399 23.83 11.41 17.99
CA GLY A 399 24.27 11.38 16.60
C GLY A 399 25.43 12.33 16.31
N PHE A 400 25.38 13.55 16.83
CA PHE A 400 26.49 14.52 16.68
C PHE A 400 27.75 14.11 17.44
N LYS A 401 27.65 13.48 18.60
CA LYS A 401 28.82 12.93 19.31
C LYS A 401 29.53 11.87 18.47
N ILE A 402 28.80 11.00 17.77
CA ILE A 402 29.38 9.98 16.88
C ILE A 402 30.24 10.60 15.79
N ILE A 403 29.83 11.69 15.17
CA ILE A 403 30.54 12.32 14.03
C ILE A 403 31.64 13.30 14.47
N SER A 404 31.66 13.68 15.74
CA SER A 404 32.65 14.63 16.30
C SER A 404 33.95 13.94 16.75
N VAL A 405 33.97 12.62 16.79
CA VAL A 405 35.11 11.76 17.11
C VAL A 405 35.71 11.21 15.82
#